data_1efde1194cf4f3001ebdf790adddaacf
#
_entry.id   1efde1194cf4f3001ebdf790adddaacf
#
_cell.length_a   1.000
_cell.length_b   1.000
_cell.length_c   1.000
_cell.angle_alpha   90.00
_cell.angle_beta   90.00
_cell.angle_gamma   90.00
#
_symmetry.space_group_name_H-M   'P 1'
#
loop_
_entity.id
_entity.type
_entity.pdbx_description
1 polymer ?
#
loop_
_entity_poly.entity_id
_entity_poly.type
_entity_poly.pdbx_seq_one_letter_code
_entity_poly.pdbx_strand_id
1 'polypeptide(L)'
;MKKIICLIILVTCLLGNSLISYADSSRHWFIKRRGNDWPEFPSDAEKIEQYDAYYLDKSGEKKIYLTFDAGYENGNIEKILDVLKEKEVPAAFFLLDNIILKNTDLVLRMGDEGHLVCNHTKNHKNLSGASYEEISRNLTALEMIYEEKCGRQMAKYFRFPEGSYSLAAIESVQKLGYKTIFWSFAYDDWDNSRQPVREKALNKILDNTHPGAVMLFHPTSETNADIMSDLIDSWREMGYSFGTLDELTKVK
;
A
#
# COMPACT_ATOMS: atom_id res chain seq x y z
N MET A 1 -75.99 36.54 6.86
CA MET A 1 -74.58 36.65 7.29
C MET A 1 -73.92 35.30 7.16
N LYS A 2 -73.24 35.07 6.05
CA LYS A 2 -72.53 33.78 5.76
C LYS A 2 -71.05 33.98 6.07
N LYS A 3 -70.51 33.20 7.05
CA LYS A 3 -69.10 33.20 7.38
C LYS A 3 -68.36 32.30 6.36
N ILE A 4 -67.48 32.88 5.59
CA ILE A 4 -66.58 32.17 4.70
C ILE A 4 -65.34 31.78 5.53
N ILE A 5 -65.15 30.48 5.73
CA ILE A 5 -63.95 29.93 6.38
C ILE A 5 -62.96 29.70 5.26
N CYS A 6 -61.87 30.50 5.20
CA CYS A 6 -60.71 30.24 4.35
C CYS A 6 -59.83 29.14 4.97
N LEU A 7 -59.80 28.00 4.30
CA LEU A 7 -58.89 26.90 4.63
C LEU A 7 -57.55 27.14 3.94
N ILE A 8 -56.55 27.58 4.67
CA ILE A 8 -55.20 27.73 4.15
C ILE A 8 -54.55 26.32 4.21
N ILE A 9 -54.41 25.70 3.05
CA ILE A 9 -53.65 24.47 2.91
C ILE A 9 -52.19 24.84 2.83
N LEU A 10 -51.43 24.56 3.91
CA LEU A 10 -49.98 24.71 3.94
C LEU A 10 -49.36 23.48 3.25
N VAL A 11 -49.00 23.61 1.98
CA VAL A 11 -48.23 22.61 1.25
C VAL A 11 -46.76 22.76 1.66
N THR A 12 -46.34 21.97 2.64
CA THR A 12 -44.92 21.79 2.94
C THR A 12 -44.29 20.91 1.85
N CYS A 13 -43.65 21.55 0.88
CA CYS A 13 -42.72 20.85 -0.02
C CYS A 13 -41.53 20.31 0.78
N LEU A 14 -41.61 19.08 1.18
CA LEU A 14 -40.43 18.29 1.60
C LEU A 14 -39.55 18.09 0.34
N LEU A 15 -38.66 19.02 0.09
CA LEU A 15 -37.53 18.78 -0.81
C LEU A 15 -36.66 17.69 -0.15
N GLY A 16 -37.02 16.44 -0.42
CA GLY A 16 -36.14 15.31 -0.15
C GLY A 16 -34.90 15.51 -1.03
N ASN A 17 -33.81 15.99 -0.44
CA ASN A 17 -32.49 15.85 -1.00
C ASN A 17 -32.18 14.35 -1.06
N SER A 18 -32.59 13.70 -2.16
CA SER A 18 -32.05 12.40 -2.52
C SER A 18 -30.58 12.65 -2.81
N LEU A 19 -29.74 12.44 -1.79
CA LEU A 19 -28.32 12.23 -2.01
C LEU A 19 -28.24 10.99 -2.90
N ILE A 20 -28.14 11.21 -4.21
CA ILE A 20 -27.73 10.15 -5.13
C ILE A 20 -26.30 9.84 -4.71
N SER A 21 -26.16 8.87 -3.82
CA SER A 21 -24.87 8.23 -3.58
C SER A 21 -24.53 7.53 -4.88
N TYR A 22 -23.76 8.18 -5.74
CA TYR A 22 -23.03 7.47 -6.76
C TYR A 22 -22.14 6.48 -6.00
N ALA A 23 -22.53 5.20 -6.01
CA ALA A 23 -21.66 4.15 -5.53
C ALA A 23 -20.36 4.28 -6.32
N ASP A 24 -19.31 4.77 -5.65
CA ASP A 24 -17.99 4.87 -6.26
C ASP A 24 -17.54 3.46 -6.60
N SER A 25 -17.41 3.19 -7.90
CA SER A 25 -17.11 1.84 -8.37
C SER A 25 -15.71 1.42 -7.92
N SER A 26 -15.60 0.16 -7.48
CA SER A 26 -14.30 -0.45 -7.22
C SER A 26 -13.41 -0.37 -8.45
N ARG A 27 -12.16 -0.01 -8.25
CA ARG A 27 -11.09 0.12 -9.24
C ARG A 27 -9.93 -0.76 -8.83
N HIS A 28 -9.06 -1.05 -9.79
CA HIS A 28 -7.81 -1.75 -9.53
C HIS A 28 -6.64 -0.87 -9.89
N TRP A 29 -5.66 -0.78 -9.01
CA TRP A 29 -4.39 -0.14 -9.29
C TRP A 29 -3.58 -1.02 -10.25
N PHE A 30 -3.08 -0.45 -11.31
CA PHE A 30 -2.23 -1.12 -12.27
C PHE A 30 -1.15 -0.15 -12.78
N ILE A 31 -0.11 -0.71 -13.36
CA ILE A 31 0.92 0.04 -14.06
C ILE A 31 1.15 -0.57 -15.44
N LYS A 32 1.47 0.26 -16.42
CA LYS A 32 1.96 -0.19 -17.72
C LYS A 32 3.40 0.27 -17.85
N ARG A 33 4.32 -0.68 -17.78
CA ARG A 33 5.77 -0.43 -17.79
C ARG A 33 6.22 0.23 -19.08
N ARG A 34 7.24 1.09 -18.97
CA ARG A 34 7.86 1.82 -20.09
C ARG A 34 9.39 1.79 -20.02
N GLY A 35 9.95 0.63 -19.65
CA GLY A 35 11.38 0.51 -19.40
C GLY A 35 11.78 1.34 -18.18
N ASN A 36 12.88 2.09 -18.31
CA ASN A 36 13.40 2.95 -17.23
C ASN A 36 12.72 4.32 -17.13
N ASP A 37 11.69 4.59 -17.95
CA ASP A 37 10.82 5.75 -17.81
C ASP A 37 9.70 5.48 -16.77
N TRP A 38 9.08 6.54 -16.28
CA TRP A 38 7.89 6.40 -15.43
C TRP A 38 6.81 5.61 -16.17
N PRO A 39 6.17 4.64 -15.50
CA PRO A 39 5.10 3.86 -16.09
C PRO A 39 3.85 4.70 -16.34
N GLU A 40 2.96 4.20 -17.19
CA GLU A 40 1.60 4.75 -17.26
C GLU A 40 0.79 4.23 -16.06
N PHE A 41 0.05 5.14 -15.43
CA PHE A 41 -0.82 4.89 -14.29
C PHE A 41 -2.31 4.92 -14.69
N PRO A 42 -3.23 4.47 -13.83
CA PRO A 42 -4.66 4.68 -14.04
C PRO A 42 -4.98 6.16 -14.25
N SER A 43 -6.00 6.45 -15.05
CA SER A 43 -6.37 7.83 -15.40
C SER A 43 -6.80 8.72 -14.23
N ASP A 44 -7.08 8.11 -13.08
CA ASP A 44 -7.43 8.78 -11.84
C ASP A 44 -6.28 8.83 -10.81
N ALA A 45 -5.06 8.40 -11.20
CA ALA A 45 -3.90 8.37 -10.30
C ALA A 45 -3.61 9.75 -9.66
N GLU A 46 -3.73 10.85 -10.42
CA GLU A 46 -3.55 12.19 -9.86
C GLU A 46 -4.67 12.58 -8.88
N LYS A 47 -5.88 12.01 -9.06
CA LYS A 47 -7.02 12.33 -8.18
C LYS A 47 -6.87 11.72 -6.79
N ILE A 48 -6.19 10.59 -6.66
CA ILE A 48 -6.00 9.95 -5.36
C ILE A 48 -4.99 10.69 -4.49
N GLU A 49 -4.08 11.49 -5.06
CA GLU A 49 -3.05 12.23 -4.33
C GLU A 49 -3.64 13.25 -3.33
N GLN A 50 -4.82 13.82 -3.63
CA GLN A 50 -5.52 14.70 -2.69
C GLN A 50 -5.98 14.00 -1.41
N TYR A 51 -6.02 12.66 -1.41
CA TYR A 51 -6.38 11.82 -0.27
C TYR A 51 -5.15 11.16 0.37
N ASP A 52 -3.98 11.79 0.29
CA ASP A 52 -2.72 11.27 0.81
C ASP A 52 -2.40 9.85 0.31
N ALA A 53 -2.61 9.62 -0.99
CA ALA A 53 -2.20 8.40 -1.67
C ALA A 53 -0.95 8.65 -2.53
N TYR A 54 0.03 7.75 -2.41
CA TYR A 54 1.35 7.88 -3.01
C TYR A 54 1.69 6.60 -3.78
N TYR A 55 2.37 6.74 -4.90
CA TYR A 55 2.75 5.63 -5.77
C TYR A 55 4.07 5.85 -6.51
N LEU A 56 4.60 7.07 -6.48
CA LEU A 56 5.81 7.49 -7.17
C LEU A 56 6.36 8.75 -6.49
N ASP A 57 7.67 8.83 -6.33
CA ASP A 57 8.35 10.10 -6.03
C ASP A 57 8.57 10.87 -7.33
N LYS A 58 7.87 11.99 -7.46
CA LYS A 58 7.91 12.84 -8.67
C LYS A 58 9.06 13.84 -8.70
N SER A 59 9.98 13.79 -7.75
CA SER A 59 11.16 14.67 -7.71
C SER A 59 12.12 14.46 -8.88
N GLY A 60 12.09 13.27 -9.49
CA GLY A 60 13.04 12.87 -10.52
C GLY A 60 14.38 12.39 -9.97
N GLU A 61 14.56 12.35 -8.65
CA GLU A 61 15.76 11.80 -8.03
C GLU A 61 15.85 10.29 -8.27
N LYS A 62 17.08 9.78 -8.47
CA LYS A 62 17.35 8.35 -8.52
C LYS A 62 17.25 7.75 -7.11
N LYS A 63 16.02 7.64 -6.61
CA LYS A 63 15.70 7.06 -5.31
C LYS A 63 14.68 5.94 -5.47
N ILE A 64 14.85 4.86 -4.73
CA ILE A 64 13.99 3.67 -4.71
C ILE A 64 13.39 3.52 -3.31
N TYR A 65 12.12 3.20 -3.26
CA TYR A 65 11.37 2.90 -2.04
C TYR A 65 10.97 1.43 -2.06
N LEU A 66 11.66 0.60 -1.25
CA LEU A 66 11.39 -0.84 -1.17
C LEU A 66 10.19 -1.10 -0.28
N THR A 67 9.20 -1.80 -0.83
CA THR A 67 8.00 -2.19 -0.08
C THR A 67 7.66 -3.66 -0.31
N PHE A 68 7.22 -4.32 0.77
CA PHE A 68 6.91 -5.74 0.78
C PHE A 68 5.51 -5.99 1.35
N ASP A 69 4.68 -6.80 0.68
CA ASP A 69 3.40 -7.27 1.19
C ASP A 69 3.58 -8.69 1.73
N ALA A 70 3.36 -8.89 3.05
CA ALA A 70 3.66 -10.14 3.74
C ALA A 70 2.50 -10.63 4.60
N GLY A 71 2.01 -11.83 4.29
CA GLY A 71 0.94 -12.49 5.05
C GLY A 71 1.41 -13.70 5.85
N TYR A 72 2.55 -14.29 5.53
CA TYR A 72 3.12 -15.46 6.19
C TYR A 72 4.62 -15.55 5.92
N GLU A 73 5.30 -16.42 6.65
CA GLU A 73 6.73 -16.72 6.52
C GLU A 73 6.92 -18.13 5.95
N ASN A 74 7.92 -18.29 5.09
CA ASN A 74 8.33 -19.56 4.49
C ASN A 74 9.87 -19.74 4.41
N GLY A 75 10.62 -18.97 5.22
CA GLY A 75 12.09 -18.96 5.26
C GLY A 75 12.74 -17.90 4.35
N ASN A 76 11.98 -17.11 3.64
CA ASN A 76 12.51 -16.12 2.70
C ASN A 76 12.52 -14.69 3.28
N ILE A 77 11.59 -14.34 4.17
CA ILE A 77 11.58 -13.01 4.79
C ILE A 77 12.83 -12.80 5.63
N GLU A 78 13.26 -13.83 6.38
CA GLU A 78 14.49 -13.77 7.16
C GLU A 78 15.71 -13.49 6.29
N LYS A 79 15.85 -14.17 5.14
CA LYS A 79 16.94 -13.95 4.18
C LYS A 79 16.92 -12.52 3.62
N ILE A 80 15.73 -12.00 3.29
CA ILE A 80 15.59 -10.62 2.80
C ILE A 80 16.01 -9.61 3.88
N LEU A 81 15.60 -9.82 5.14
CA LEU A 81 16.01 -8.96 6.25
C LEU A 81 17.54 -9.00 6.47
N ASP A 82 18.16 -10.18 6.36
CA ASP A 82 19.62 -10.31 6.45
C ASP A 82 20.33 -9.45 5.39
N VAL A 83 19.85 -9.49 4.14
CA VAL A 83 20.39 -8.67 3.05
C VAL A 83 20.15 -7.18 3.28
N LEU A 84 18.91 -6.79 3.66
CA LEU A 84 18.58 -5.38 3.90
C LEU A 84 19.45 -4.80 5.03
N LYS A 85 19.69 -5.57 6.08
CA LYS A 85 20.57 -5.20 7.20
C LYS A 85 22.03 -5.07 6.75
N GLU A 86 22.57 -6.09 6.07
CA GLU A 86 23.94 -6.08 5.54
C GLU A 86 24.19 -4.89 4.62
N LYS A 87 23.21 -4.58 3.77
CA LYS A 87 23.30 -3.50 2.79
C LYS A 87 22.84 -2.14 3.35
N GLU A 88 22.41 -2.06 4.61
CA GLU A 88 21.90 -0.83 5.25
C GLU A 88 20.79 -0.15 4.40
N VAL A 89 19.80 -0.93 3.95
CA VAL A 89 18.71 -0.47 3.10
C VAL A 89 17.40 -0.45 3.87
N PRO A 90 16.72 0.70 4.02
CA PRO A 90 15.42 0.76 4.64
C PRO A 90 14.33 0.17 3.74
N ALA A 91 13.28 -0.41 4.36
CA ALA A 91 12.11 -0.93 3.67
C ALA A 91 10.83 -0.73 4.47
N ALA A 92 9.68 -0.93 3.83
CA ALA A 92 8.39 -0.97 4.50
C ALA A 92 7.70 -2.31 4.24
N PHE A 93 7.20 -2.93 5.30
CA PHE A 93 6.51 -4.21 5.26
C PHE A 93 5.03 -4.00 5.59
N PHE A 94 4.15 -4.26 4.63
CA PHE A 94 2.70 -4.22 4.78
C PHE A 94 2.23 -5.61 5.22
N LEU A 95 1.81 -5.72 6.49
CA LEU A 95 1.59 -7.01 7.13
C LEU A 95 0.10 -7.33 7.31
N LEU A 96 -0.19 -8.63 7.30
CA LEU A 96 -1.45 -9.21 7.77
C LEU A 96 -1.31 -9.69 9.23
N ASP A 97 -2.44 -10.05 9.87
CA ASP A 97 -2.44 -10.56 11.24
C ASP A 97 -1.67 -11.89 11.39
N ASN A 98 -1.76 -12.76 10.39
CA ASN A 98 -1.19 -14.10 10.46
C ASN A 98 0.32 -14.10 10.69
N ILE A 99 1.06 -13.20 10.01
CA ILE A 99 2.51 -13.11 10.21
C ILE A 99 2.85 -12.51 11.58
N ILE A 100 2.09 -11.51 12.05
CA ILE A 100 2.30 -10.91 13.37
C ILE A 100 2.07 -11.95 14.47
N LEU A 101 1.03 -12.77 14.35
CA LEU A 101 0.66 -13.77 15.35
C LEU A 101 1.60 -14.98 15.38
N LYS A 102 2.12 -15.39 14.23
CA LYS A 102 2.90 -16.62 14.11
C LYS A 102 4.42 -16.42 14.10
N ASN A 103 4.87 -15.22 13.73
CA ASN A 103 6.26 -14.87 13.55
C ASN A 103 6.60 -13.54 14.23
N THR A 104 6.11 -13.35 15.47
CA THR A 104 6.29 -12.11 16.24
C THR A 104 7.74 -11.67 16.32
N ASP A 105 8.67 -12.59 16.56
CA ASP A 105 10.11 -12.28 16.65
C ASP A 105 10.65 -11.68 15.34
N LEU A 106 10.20 -12.20 14.21
CA LEU A 106 10.58 -11.67 12.89
C LEU A 106 9.99 -10.27 12.65
N VAL A 107 8.74 -10.05 13.09
CA VAL A 107 8.10 -8.73 13.00
C VAL A 107 8.76 -7.71 13.94
N LEU A 108 9.19 -8.12 15.13
CA LEU A 108 10.00 -7.29 16.02
C LEU A 108 11.34 -6.92 15.36
N ARG A 109 11.99 -7.90 14.73
CA ARG A 109 13.23 -7.71 13.99
C ARG A 109 13.09 -6.66 12.90
N MET A 110 11.98 -6.65 12.13
CA MET A 110 11.71 -5.61 11.12
C MET A 110 11.82 -4.21 11.72
N GLY A 111 11.15 -3.97 12.86
CA GLY A 111 11.21 -2.68 13.53
C GLY A 111 12.57 -2.35 14.15
N ASP A 112 13.26 -3.33 14.73
CA ASP A 112 14.59 -3.16 15.36
C ASP A 112 15.66 -2.84 14.33
N GLU A 113 15.52 -3.31 13.11
CA GLU A 113 16.42 -3.04 11.97
C GLU A 113 16.05 -1.78 11.19
N GLY A 114 15.07 -0.99 11.69
CA GLY A 114 14.73 0.32 11.14
C GLY A 114 13.73 0.28 9.99
N HIS A 115 13.09 -0.86 9.74
CA HIS A 115 12.04 -0.97 8.74
C HIS A 115 10.68 -0.52 9.28
N LEU A 116 9.81 -0.03 8.39
CA LEU A 116 8.45 0.34 8.76
C LEU A 116 7.54 -0.88 8.72
N VAL A 117 6.78 -1.11 9.79
CA VAL A 117 5.71 -2.10 9.85
C VAL A 117 4.38 -1.37 9.60
N CYS A 118 3.73 -1.71 8.50
CA CYS A 118 2.59 -1.03 7.91
C CYS A 118 1.37 -1.93 7.82
N ASN A 119 0.19 -1.34 7.62
CA ASN A 119 -1.10 -2.04 7.62
C ASN A 119 -1.49 -2.53 6.22
N HIS A 120 -1.77 -3.84 6.08
CA HIS A 120 -2.27 -4.46 4.85
C HIS A 120 -3.65 -5.13 5.04
N THR A 121 -4.47 -4.60 5.93
CA THR A 121 -5.68 -5.21 6.49
C THR A 121 -5.40 -6.38 7.43
N LYS A 122 -6.39 -6.73 8.24
CA LYS A 122 -6.24 -7.85 9.16
C LYS A 122 -6.00 -9.18 8.43
N ASN A 123 -6.76 -9.46 7.38
CA ASN A 123 -6.84 -10.78 6.75
C ASN A 123 -6.92 -10.73 5.22
N HIS A 124 -6.25 -9.75 4.60
CA HIS A 124 -6.24 -9.52 3.16
C HIS A 124 -7.64 -9.26 2.56
N LYS A 125 -8.55 -8.67 3.37
CA LYS A 125 -9.90 -8.37 2.91
C LYS A 125 -9.89 -7.23 1.91
N ASN A 126 -10.57 -7.41 0.78
CA ASN A 126 -10.85 -6.31 -0.14
C ASN A 126 -11.80 -5.30 0.52
N LEU A 127 -11.34 -4.07 0.69
CA LEU A 127 -12.07 -2.99 1.35
C LEU A 127 -12.55 -1.90 0.36
N SER A 128 -12.44 -2.12 -0.94
CA SER A 128 -12.76 -1.10 -1.96
C SER A 128 -14.23 -0.66 -1.93
N GLY A 129 -15.15 -1.54 -1.54
CA GLY A 129 -16.57 -1.25 -1.38
C GLY A 129 -17.03 -1.16 0.08
N ALA A 130 -16.10 -1.15 1.04
CA ALA A 130 -16.42 -1.16 2.46
C ALA A 130 -16.84 0.23 2.97
N SER A 131 -17.70 0.27 4.01
CA SER A 131 -18.02 1.51 4.71
C SER A 131 -16.84 2.00 5.56
N TYR A 132 -16.89 3.28 5.95
CA TYR A 132 -15.89 3.86 6.86
C TYR A 132 -15.73 3.04 8.15
N GLU A 133 -16.85 2.62 8.75
CA GLU A 133 -16.86 1.82 9.98
C GLU A 133 -16.23 0.43 9.77
N GLU A 134 -16.43 -0.16 8.62
CA GLU A 134 -15.84 -1.46 8.28
C GLU A 134 -14.33 -1.34 8.06
N ILE A 135 -13.87 -0.32 7.33
CA ILE A 135 -12.46 0.01 7.15
C ILE A 135 -11.82 0.28 8.51
N SER A 136 -12.42 1.15 9.31
CA SER A 136 -11.92 1.49 10.66
C SER A 136 -11.76 0.24 11.53
N ARG A 137 -12.79 -0.61 11.62
CA ARG A 137 -12.70 -1.85 12.40
C ARG A 137 -11.58 -2.77 11.92
N ASN A 138 -11.40 -2.88 10.60
CA ASN A 138 -10.38 -3.79 10.04
C ASN A 138 -8.96 -3.29 10.34
N LEU A 139 -8.69 -2.00 10.09
CA LEU A 139 -7.38 -1.41 10.30
C LEU A 139 -7.01 -1.39 11.80
N THR A 140 -7.94 -0.93 12.65
CA THR A 140 -7.75 -0.88 14.11
C THR A 140 -7.54 -2.28 14.71
N ALA A 141 -8.23 -3.30 14.19
CA ALA A 141 -8.04 -4.67 14.68
C ALA A 141 -6.60 -5.17 14.45
N LEU A 142 -5.99 -4.82 13.31
CA LEU A 142 -4.59 -5.18 13.05
C LEU A 142 -3.62 -4.37 13.93
N GLU A 143 -3.87 -3.07 14.10
CA GLU A 143 -3.08 -2.23 15.02
C GLU A 143 -3.07 -2.79 16.45
N MET A 144 -4.24 -3.18 16.96
CA MET A 144 -4.36 -3.77 18.30
C MET A 144 -3.57 -5.07 18.43
N ILE A 145 -3.63 -5.94 17.41
CA ILE A 145 -2.85 -7.19 17.39
C ILE A 145 -1.34 -6.87 17.39
N TYR A 146 -0.89 -5.91 16.59
CA TYR A 146 0.50 -5.53 16.54
C TYR A 146 0.98 -4.92 17.86
N GLU A 147 0.19 -4.04 18.47
CA GLU A 147 0.50 -3.44 19.76
C GLU A 147 0.53 -4.50 20.88
N GLU A 148 -0.44 -5.41 20.90
CA GLU A 148 -0.48 -6.52 21.88
C GLU A 148 0.75 -7.43 21.77
N LYS A 149 1.16 -7.79 20.55
CA LYS A 149 2.25 -8.76 20.32
C LYS A 149 3.63 -8.15 20.36
N CYS A 150 3.76 -6.92 19.86
CA CYS A 150 5.06 -6.28 19.66
C CYS A 150 5.33 -5.12 20.64
N GLY A 151 4.32 -4.65 21.39
CA GLY A 151 4.46 -3.52 22.33
C GLY A 151 4.77 -2.19 21.62
N ARG A 152 4.42 -2.05 20.36
CA ARG A 152 4.74 -0.91 19.48
C ARG A 152 3.52 -0.45 18.71
N GLN A 153 3.54 0.81 18.29
CA GLN A 153 2.52 1.32 17.37
C GLN A 153 2.92 1.05 15.93
N MET A 154 1.93 0.65 15.11
CA MET A 154 2.09 0.44 13.68
C MET A 154 2.25 1.78 12.95
N ALA A 155 3.12 1.83 11.95
CA ALA A 155 3.26 3.00 11.10
C ALA A 155 1.96 3.28 10.33
N LYS A 156 1.58 4.55 10.21
CA LYS A 156 0.31 4.97 9.59
C LYS A 156 0.38 4.98 8.05
N TYR A 157 0.87 3.87 7.49
CA TYR A 157 0.86 3.56 6.07
C TYR A 157 -0.02 2.35 5.82
N PHE A 158 -0.82 2.44 4.76
CA PHE A 158 -1.79 1.41 4.39
C PHE A 158 -1.65 1.06 2.91
N ARG A 159 -1.80 -0.22 2.59
CA ARG A 159 -1.93 -0.69 1.21
C ARG A 159 -3.19 -1.52 1.06
N PHE A 160 -3.99 -1.17 0.06
CA PHE A 160 -5.18 -1.94 -0.30
C PHE A 160 -4.79 -3.32 -0.86
N PRO A 161 -5.37 -4.43 -0.34
CA PRO A 161 -5.21 -5.75 -0.93
C PRO A 161 -5.52 -5.74 -2.44
N GLU A 162 -4.68 -6.43 -3.23
CA GLU A 162 -4.82 -6.54 -4.69
C GLU A 162 -4.78 -5.19 -5.44
N GLY A 163 -4.45 -4.10 -4.75
CA GLY A 163 -4.61 -2.76 -5.29
C GLY A 163 -6.06 -2.38 -5.59
N SER A 164 -7.02 -3.06 -4.98
CA SER A 164 -8.45 -2.79 -5.16
C SER A 164 -8.89 -1.64 -4.28
N TYR A 165 -9.37 -0.54 -4.87
CA TYR A 165 -9.74 0.68 -4.15
C TYR A 165 -11.01 1.34 -4.72
N SER A 166 -11.58 2.26 -3.98
CA SER A 166 -12.46 3.33 -4.46
C SER A 166 -12.02 4.66 -3.85
N LEU A 167 -12.42 5.78 -4.42
CA LEU A 167 -12.08 7.09 -3.86
C LEU A 167 -12.64 7.26 -2.45
N ALA A 168 -13.87 6.77 -2.21
CA ALA A 168 -14.49 6.78 -0.88
C ALA A 168 -13.71 5.93 0.14
N ALA A 169 -13.15 4.79 -0.30
CA ALA A 169 -12.34 3.96 0.58
C ALA A 169 -10.99 4.62 0.90
N ILE A 170 -10.31 5.23 -0.09
CA ILE A 170 -9.07 6.00 0.15
C ILE A 170 -9.32 7.18 1.09
N GLU A 171 -10.40 7.95 0.88
CA GLU A 171 -10.79 9.05 1.76
C GLU A 171 -11.05 8.56 3.19
N SER A 172 -11.68 7.39 3.33
CA SER A 172 -11.91 6.77 4.64
C SER A 172 -10.60 6.40 5.34
N VAL A 173 -9.65 5.84 4.61
CA VAL A 173 -8.29 5.52 5.09
C VAL A 173 -7.56 6.79 5.54
N GLN A 174 -7.64 7.87 4.75
CA GLN A 174 -7.07 9.18 5.10
C GLN A 174 -7.68 9.75 6.39
N LYS A 175 -9.02 9.69 6.54
CA LYS A 175 -9.71 10.15 7.75
C LYS A 175 -9.30 9.39 9.02
N LEU A 176 -8.79 8.17 8.88
CA LEU A 176 -8.23 7.36 9.96
C LEU A 176 -6.75 7.70 10.25
N GLY A 177 -6.19 8.70 9.58
CA GLY A 177 -4.82 9.16 9.75
C GLY A 177 -3.77 8.33 9.00
N TYR A 178 -4.19 7.48 8.07
CA TYR A 178 -3.29 6.71 7.24
C TYR A 178 -2.98 7.40 5.92
N LYS A 179 -1.78 7.14 5.40
CA LYS A 179 -1.39 7.41 4.03
C LYS A 179 -1.47 6.13 3.22
N THR A 180 -2.14 6.17 2.07
CA THR A 180 -2.24 5.02 1.17
C THR A 180 -0.99 4.92 0.30
N ILE A 181 -0.39 3.73 0.22
CA ILE A 181 0.80 3.50 -0.61
C ILE A 181 0.47 2.46 -1.69
N PHE A 182 0.44 2.90 -2.93
CA PHE A 182 0.45 2.05 -4.11
C PHE A 182 1.91 1.85 -4.59
N TRP A 183 2.10 1.45 -5.84
CA TRP A 183 3.41 1.14 -6.40
C TRP A 183 3.55 1.68 -7.82
N SER A 184 4.77 1.87 -8.26
CA SER A 184 5.11 2.17 -9.65
C SER A 184 5.85 1.02 -10.34
N PHE A 185 6.22 -0.02 -9.59
CA PHE A 185 6.72 -1.28 -10.11
C PHE A 185 6.16 -2.46 -9.31
N ALA A 186 5.71 -3.48 -10.02
CA ALA A 186 5.36 -4.80 -9.50
C ALA A 186 5.53 -5.85 -10.59
N TYR A 187 5.65 -7.12 -10.21
CA TYR A 187 5.67 -8.24 -11.16
C TYR A 187 5.10 -9.51 -10.52
N ASP A 188 5.01 -10.60 -11.28
CA ASP A 188 4.35 -11.84 -10.84
C ASP A 188 5.30 -12.67 -9.95
N ASP A 189 5.49 -12.26 -8.70
CA ASP A 189 6.36 -12.89 -7.69
C ASP A 189 5.58 -13.55 -6.53
N TRP A 190 4.27 -13.34 -6.48
CA TRP A 190 3.40 -13.77 -5.38
C TRP A 190 3.04 -15.27 -5.41
N ASP A 191 3.13 -15.92 -6.59
CA ASP A 191 2.79 -17.34 -6.76
C ASP A 191 4.01 -18.23 -6.46
N ASN A 192 4.09 -18.76 -5.24
CA ASN A 192 5.20 -19.62 -4.81
C ASN A 192 5.25 -20.96 -5.53
N SER A 193 4.19 -21.37 -6.23
CA SER A 193 4.21 -22.58 -7.07
C SER A 193 4.81 -22.32 -8.46
N ARG A 194 4.96 -21.05 -8.86
CA ARG A 194 5.42 -20.63 -10.18
C ARG A 194 6.38 -19.44 -10.09
N GLN A 195 7.48 -19.64 -9.41
CA GLN A 195 8.48 -18.59 -9.24
C GLN A 195 9.17 -18.24 -10.56
N PRO A 196 9.43 -16.96 -10.82
CA PRO A 196 10.20 -16.51 -11.98
C PRO A 196 11.64 -17.05 -11.92
N VAL A 197 12.22 -17.32 -13.08
CA VAL A 197 13.65 -17.67 -13.17
C VAL A 197 14.48 -16.45 -12.72
N ARG A 198 15.47 -16.70 -11.83
CA ARG A 198 16.31 -15.69 -11.19
C ARG A 198 16.81 -14.60 -12.14
N GLU A 199 17.50 -14.98 -13.23
CA GLU A 199 18.05 -14.04 -14.21
C GLU A 199 16.97 -13.22 -14.92
N LYS A 200 15.83 -13.87 -15.25
CA LYS A 200 14.71 -13.16 -15.90
C LYS A 200 14.03 -12.16 -14.95
N ALA A 201 13.93 -12.50 -13.66
CA ALA A 201 13.38 -11.60 -12.66
C ALA A 201 14.31 -10.39 -12.47
N LEU A 202 15.62 -10.64 -12.27
CA LEU A 202 16.63 -9.59 -12.10
C LEU A 202 16.60 -8.61 -13.29
N ASN A 203 16.70 -9.11 -14.52
CA ASN A 203 16.66 -8.27 -15.72
C ASN A 203 15.32 -7.52 -15.83
N LYS A 204 14.18 -8.19 -15.60
CA LYS A 204 12.88 -7.53 -15.64
C LYS A 204 12.78 -6.35 -14.66
N ILE A 205 13.31 -6.49 -13.46
CA ILE A 205 13.28 -5.44 -12.44
C ILE A 205 14.21 -4.29 -12.86
N LEU A 206 15.46 -4.59 -13.23
CA LEU A 206 16.44 -3.58 -13.61
C LEU A 206 16.04 -2.81 -14.88
N ASP A 207 15.52 -3.50 -15.90
CA ASP A 207 15.05 -2.91 -17.15
C ASP A 207 13.83 -1.99 -16.98
N ASN A 208 13.14 -2.07 -15.83
CA ASN A 208 11.98 -1.25 -15.53
C ASN A 208 12.14 -0.41 -14.24
N THR A 209 13.38 -0.27 -13.78
CA THR A 209 13.69 0.63 -12.67
C THR A 209 13.71 2.07 -13.17
N HIS A 210 13.05 2.97 -12.48
CA HIS A 210 12.94 4.38 -12.84
C HIS A 210 13.13 5.29 -11.61
N PRO A 211 13.49 6.57 -11.80
CA PRO A 211 13.61 7.52 -10.69
C PRO A 211 12.32 7.61 -9.88
N GLY A 212 12.46 7.60 -8.55
CA GLY A 212 11.33 7.70 -7.63
C GLY A 212 10.49 6.43 -7.48
N ALA A 213 10.99 5.27 -7.93
CA ALA A 213 10.23 4.03 -7.96
C ALA A 213 9.79 3.54 -6.57
N VAL A 214 8.49 3.29 -6.41
CA VAL A 214 7.93 2.53 -5.29
C VAL A 214 7.79 1.08 -5.75
N MET A 215 8.68 0.23 -5.24
CA MET A 215 8.75 -1.18 -5.61
C MET A 215 7.82 -2.01 -4.73
N LEU A 216 6.92 -2.79 -5.34
CA LEU A 216 6.14 -3.81 -4.64
C LEU A 216 6.75 -5.18 -4.90
N PHE A 217 7.13 -5.85 -3.81
CA PHE A 217 7.56 -7.23 -3.78
C PHE A 217 6.77 -8.07 -2.77
N HIS A 218 6.72 -9.38 -3.00
CA HIS A 218 6.23 -10.34 -2.02
C HIS A 218 7.43 -11.08 -1.41
N PRO A 219 7.69 -10.93 -0.10
CA PRO A 219 8.93 -11.45 0.50
C PRO A 219 8.92 -12.96 0.70
N THR A 220 7.79 -13.62 0.45
CA THR A 220 7.68 -15.09 0.39
C THR A 220 8.23 -15.68 -0.91
N SER A 221 8.57 -14.83 -1.90
CA SER A 221 9.20 -15.26 -3.15
C SER A 221 10.63 -15.70 -2.91
N GLU A 222 10.93 -16.98 -3.21
CA GLU A 222 12.29 -17.51 -3.18
C GLU A 222 13.20 -16.74 -4.17
N THR A 223 12.68 -16.43 -5.35
CA THR A 223 13.40 -15.64 -6.34
C THR A 223 13.78 -14.26 -5.81
N ASN A 224 12.87 -13.56 -5.13
CA ASN A 224 13.17 -12.26 -4.54
C ASN A 224 14.25 -12.37 -3.46
N ALA A 225 14.18 -13.38 -2.61
CA ALA A 225 15.19 -13.61 -1.58
C ALA A 225 16.59 -13.86 -2.21
N ASP A 226 16.65 -14.63 -3.29
CA ASP A 226 17.89 -14.98 -3.96
C ASP A 226 18.53 -13.82 -4.74
N ILE A 227 17.73 -12.87 -5.25
CA ILE A 227 18.24 -11.75 -6.06
C ILE A 227 18.38 -10.43 -5.31
N MET A 228 17.89 -10.32 -4.09
CA MET A 228 17.80 -9.02 -3.38
C MET A 228 19.14 -8.35 -3.22
N SER A 229 20.22 -9.11 -2.89
CA SER A 229 21.57 -8.55 -2.79
C SER A 229 22.06 -7.99 -4.13
N ASP A 230 21.90 -8.75 -5.21
CA ASP A 230 22.34 -8.33 -6.55
C ASP A 230 21.52 -7.14 -7.06
N LEU A 231 20.22 -7.08 -6.74
CA LEU A 231 19.37 -5.95 -7.07
C LEU A 231 19.86 -4.66 -6.40
N ILE A 232 20.14 -4.71 -5.10
CA ILE A 232 20.61 -3.56 -4.34
C ILE A 232 21.96 -3.06 -4.89
N ASP A 233 22.90 -3.98 -5.16
CA ASP A 233 24.19 -3.61 -5.70
C ASP A 233 24.06 -3.02 -7.11
N SER A 234 23.27 -3.64 -7.99
CA SER A 234 23.01 -3.13 -9.34
C SER A 234 22.35 -1.75 -9.31
N TRP A 235 21.38 -1.51 -8.43
CA TRP A 235 20.76 -0.19 -8.29
C TRP A 235 21.75 0.88 -7.83
N ARG A 236 22.67 0.53 -6.91
CA ARG A 236 23.75 1.43 -6.49
C ARG A 236 24.72 1.75 -7.65
N GLU A 237 25.08 0.74 -8.43
CA GLU A 237 25.89 0.93 -9.65
C GLU A 237 25.19 1.82 -10.69
N MET A 238 23.86 1.73 -10.80
CA MET A 238 23.04 2.62 -11.62
C MET A 238 22.88 4.03 -11.03
N GLY A 239 23.42 4.27 -9.82
CA GLY A 239 23.40 5.56 -9.13
C GLY A 239 22.11 5.81 -8.32
N TYR A 240 21.35 4.78 -7.99
CA TYR A 240 20.18 4.89 -7.12
C TYR A 240 20.56 4.85 -5.63
N SER A 241 19.84 5.61 -4.83
CA SER A 241 19.79 5.55 -3.37
C SER A 241 18.45 4.94 -2.92
N PHE A 242 18.33 4.65 -1.62
CA PHE A 242 17.11 4.08 -1.03
C PHE A 242 16.51 5.06 -0.05
N GLY A 243 15.18 5.21 -0.10
CA GLY A 243 14.41 6.10 0.76
C GLY A 243 13.37 5.38 1.60
N THR A 244 12.89 6.07 2.63
CA THR A 244 11.80 5.61 3.49
C THR A 244 10.45 6.16 3.01
N LEU A 245 9.34 5.54 3.41
CA LEU A 245 8.01 6.10 3.13
C LEU A 245 7.79 7.47 3.80
N ASP A 246 8.51 7.75 4.89
CA ASP A 246 8.48 9.08 5.51
C ASP A 246 9.10 10.15 4.60
N GLU A 247 10.13 9.80 3.83
CA GLU A 247 10.71 10.69 2.82
C GLU A 247 9.77 10.83 1.62
N LEU A 248 9.27 9.72 1.06
CA LEU A 248 8.32 9.71 -0.05
C LEU A 248 7.13 10.64 0.20
N THR A 249 6.60 10.61 1.41
CA THR A 249 5.36 11.34 1.75
C THR A 249 5.58 12.78 2.24
N LYS A 250 6.82 13.26 2.30
CA LYS A 250 7.17 14.67 2.53
C LYS A 250 7.33 15.45 1.24
N VAL A 251 7.60 14.77 0.13
CA VAL A 251 7.70 15.39 -1.20
C VAL A 251 6.28 15.68 -1.67
N LYS A 252 5.87 16.95 -1.65
CA LYS A 252 4.62 17.45 -2.23
C LYS A 252 4.91 18.38 -3.39
#